data_bb26530461652d754f075709bee2b170
#
_entry.id   bb26530461652d754f075709bee2b170
#
_cell.length_a   1.000
_cell.length_b   1.000
_cell.length_c   1.000
_cell.angle_alpha   90.00
_cell.angle_beta   90.00
_cell.angle_gamma   90.00
#
_symmetry.space_group_name_H-M   'P 1'
#
loop_
_entity.id
_entity.type
_entity.pdbx_description
1 polymer ?
#
loop_
_entity_poly.entity_id
_entity_poly.type
_entity_poly.pdbx_seq_one_letter_code
_entity_poly.pdbx_strand_id
1 'polypeptide(L)'
;MESKITIFKDMPSIQDGDIVYLCEYIPYNRDPENTDKRSMDFVLSFKKKEDVAISLACDMIVPNLGKDFAIAVVPSSKVENNYNSASHQLASMILEKLPKSNITDASRCLYRHTDMPAQHQQSGKRDPSILLQTLEVHNPENVRGKDVLVLDDLTTSGNSINTASYLLKQAGA
;
A
#
# COMPACT_ATOMS: atom_id res chain seq x y z
N MET A 1 -9.95 -22.44 -14.91
CA MET A 1 -9.46 -22.21 -13.53
C MET A 1 -9.97 -20.86 -13.11
N GLU A 2 -10.96 -20.80 -12.17
CA GLU A 2 -11.44 -19.54 -11.65
C GLU A 2 -10.27 -18.83 -10.96
N SER A 3 -9.92 -17.63 -11.45
CA SER A 3 -8.95 -16.77 -10.78
C SER A 3 -9.51 -16.46 -9.39
N LYS A 4 -8.93 -17.09 -8.36
CA LYS A 4 -9.25 -16.74 -6.98
C LYS A 4 -8.82 -15.30 -6.77
N ILE A 5 -9.78 -14.38 -6.85
CA ILE A 5 -9.64 -13.10 -6.16
C ILE A 5 -9.53 -13.52 -4.69
N THR A 6 -8.31 -13.53 -4.17
CA THR A 6 -8.10 -13.73 -2.74
C THR A 6 -8.46 -12.41 -2.09
N ILE A 7 -9.75 -12.20 -1.95
CA ILE A 7 -10.31 -11.08 -1.25
C ILE A 7 -9.89 -11.27 0.20
N PHE A 8 -9.47 -10.19 0.84
CA PHE A 8 -9.29 -9.98 2.28
C PHE A 8 -10.29 -10.76 3.17
N LYS A 9 -11.39 -11.20 2.60
CA LYS A 9 -12.52 -11.90 3.22
C LYS A 9 -12.21 -13.31 3.73
N ASP A 10 -11.15 -13.94 3.25
CA ASP A 10 -10.82 -15.33 3.55
C ASP A 10 -9.60 -15.49 4.48
N MET A 11 -9.07 -14.39 5.03
CA MET A 11 -7.97 -14.46 5.99
C MET A 11 -8.52 -14.55 7.41
N PRO A 12 -8.24 -15.61 8.15
CA PRO A 12 -8.75 -15.82 9.52
C PRO A 12 -8.19 -14.81 10.54
N SER A 13 -7.04 -14.23 10.28
CA SER A 13 -6.43 -13.11 11.03
C SER A 13 -5.24 -12.57 10.25
N ILE A 14 -5.02 -11.25 10.30
CA ILE A 14 -3.79 -10.61 9.82
C ILE A 14 -2.81 -10.60 10.99
N GLN A 15 -1.60 -11.13 10.75
CA GLN A 15 -0.52 -11.12 11.74
C GLN A 15 0.54 -10.10 11.37
N ASP A 16 1.39 -9.74 12.33
CA ASP A 16 2.54 -8.87 12.06
C ASP A 16 3.41 -9.45 10.93
N GLY A 17 3.68 -8.61 9.95
CA GLY A 17 4.47 -8.96 8.77
C GLY A 17 3.68 -9.56 7.59
N ASP A 18 2.39 -9.81 7.73
CA ASP A 18 1.57 -10.29 6.62
C ASP A 18 1.42 -9.21 5.53
N ILE A 19 1.61 -9.63 4.28
CA ILE A 19 1.28 -8.81 3.11
C ILE A 19 -0.02 -9.33 2.52
N VAL A 20 -1.04 -8.46 2.54
CA VAL A 20 -2.38 -8.78 2.05
C VAL A 20 -2.66 -7.96 0.79
N TYR A 21 -3.30 -8.55 -0.20
CA TYR A 21 -3.70 -7.85 -1.42
C TYR A 21 -5.20 -8.01 -1.68
N LEU A 22 -5.81 -6.98 -2.25
CA LEU A 22 -7.25 -6.96 -2.53
C LEU A 22 -7.61 -7.80 -3.77
N CYS A 23 -6.73 -7.80 -4.78
CA CYS A 23 -6.89 -8.61 -5.99
C CYS A 23 -5.54 -8.87 -6.65
N GLU A 24 -5.47 -9.93 -7.42
CA GLU A 24 -4.31 -10.21 -8.26
C GLU A 24 -4.33 -9.33 -9.51
N TYR A 25 -3.18 -8.77 -9.88
CA TYR A 25 -3.02 -7.94 -11.06
C TYR A 25 -2.02 -8.54 -12.03
N ILE A 26 -2.50 -9.02 -13.17
CA ILE A 26 -1.69 -9.49 -14.29
C ILE A 26 -1.93 -8.54 -15.47
N PRO A 27 -0.92 -7.76 -15.90
CA PRO A 27 -1.07 -6.86 -17.05
C PRO A 27 -1.36 -7.65 -18.34
N TYR A 28 -2.34 -7.20 -19.13
CA TYR A 28 -2.76 -7.85 -20.35
C TYR A 28 -1.62 -8.08 -21.37
N ASN A 29 -0.70 -7.14 -21.47
CA ASN A 29 0.47 -7.25 -22.37
C ASN A 29 1.51 -8.28 -21.90
N ARG A 30 1.40 -8.77 -20.66
CA ARG A 30 2.31 -9.76 -20.09
C ARG A 30 1.77 -11.17 -20.17
N ASP A 31 0.50 -11.35 -19.93
CA ASP A 31 -0.18 -12.65 -19.97
C ASP A 31 -1.68 -12.44 -20.25
N PRO A 32 -2.08 -12.32 -21.54
CA PRO A 32 -3.48 -12.07 -21.91
C PRO A 32 -4.44 -13.19 -21.51
N GLU A 33 -3.94 -14.44 -21.44
CA GLU A 33 -4.78 -15.61 -21.15
C GLU A 33 -5.14 -15.72 -19.68
N ASN A 34 -4.26 -15.21 -18.80
CA ASN A 34 -4.46 -15.23 -17.34
C ASN A 34 -4.86 -13.86 -16.76
N THR A 35 -5.07 -12.85 -17.61
CA THR A 35 -5.53 -11.53 -17.16
C THR A 35 -7.00 -11.59 -16.72
N ASP A 36 -7.29 -11.32 -15.44
CA ASP A 36 -8.64 -11.01 -15.01
C ASP A 36 -8.96 -9.54 -15.30
N LYS A 37 -9.90 -9.31 -16.22
CA LYS A 37 -10.28 -7.97 -16.65
C LYS A 37 -10.82 -7.12 -15.48
N ARG A 38 -11.57 -7.70 -14.55
CA ARG A 38 -12.16 -6.96 -13.41
C ARG A 38 -11.06 -6.46 -12.47
N SER A 39 -10.11 -7.31 -12.13
CA SER A 39 -8.94 -6.93 -11.32
C SER A 39 -8.09 -5.89 -12.02
N MET A 40 -7.88 -6.03 -13.33
CA MET A 40 -7.15 -5.06 -14.13
C MET A 40 -7.85 -3.69 -14.13
N ASP A 41 -9.14 -3.65 -14.45
CA ASP A 41 -9.94 -2.42 -14.47
C ASP A 41 -9.93 -1.74 -13.09
N PHE A 42 -10.12 -2.51 -12.01
CA PHE A 42 -10.06 -2.00 -10.65
C PHE A 42 -8.71 -1.36 -10.34
N VAL A 43 -7.58 -2.04 -10.59
CA VAL A 43 -6.24 -1.51 -10.31
C VAL A 43 -5.94 -0.27 -11.13
N LEU A 44 -6.34 -0.25 -12.41
CA LEU A 44 -6.14 0.92 -13.27
C LEU A 44 -6.96 2.12 -12.81
N SER A 45 -8.23 1.92 -12.44
CA SER A 45 -9.10 2.95 -11.88
C SER A 45 -8.59 3.46 -10.53
N PHE A 46 -8.11 2.58 -9.67
CA PHE A 46 -7.46 2.95 -8.41
C PHE A 46 -6.23 3.83 -8.65
N LYS A 47 -5.33 3.44 -9.55
CA LYS A 47 -4.13 4.24 -9.91
C LYS A 47 -4.48 5.61 -10.49
N LYS A 48 -5.59 5.71 -11.22
CA LYS A 48 -6.12 7.00 -11.72
C LYS A 48 -6.80 7.84 -10.65
N LYS A 49 -6.89 7.33 -9.42
CA LYS A 49 -7.58 7.97 -8.29
C LYS A 49 -9.08 8.18 -8.53
N GLU A 50 -9.71 7.23 -9.21
CA GLU A 50 -11.15 7.27 -9.41
C GLU A 50 -11.86 6.95 -8.08
N ASP A 51 -12.75 7.83 -7.63
CA ASP A 51 -13.41 7.76 -6.32
C ASP A 51 -14.13 6.43 -6.09
N VAL A 52 -14.73 5.87 -7.14
CA VAL A 52 -15.43 4.58 -7.07
C VAL A 52 -14.46 3.45 -6.70
N ALA A 53 -13.27 3.42 -7.29
CA ALA A 53 -12.29 2.37 -7.00
C ALA A 53 -11.70 2.53 -5.59
N ILE A 54 -11.46 3.78 -5.15
CA ILE A 54 -10.96 4.06 -3.79
C ILE A 54 -12.03 3.71 -2.75
N SER A 55 -13.30 4.06 -3.00
CA SER A 55 -14.41 3.70 -2.11
C SER A 55 -14.58 2.19 -2.01
N LEU A 56 -14.51 1.46 -3.14
CA LEU A 56 -14.58 0.01 -3.15
C LEU A 56 -13.44 -0.62 -2.33
N ALA A 57 -12.20 -0.16 -2.50
CA ALA A 57 -11.07 -0.62 -1.71
C ALA A 57 -11.29 -0.36 -0.21
N CYS A 58 -11.79 0.83 0.15
CA CYS A 58 -12.10 1.19 1.51
C CYS A 58 -13.18 0.28 2.12
N ASP A 59 -14.26 0.00 1.36
CA ASP A 59 -15.37 -0.87 1.80
C ASP A 59 -14.92 -2.32 2.01
N MET A 60 -13.92 -2.78 1.27
CA MET A 60 -13.33 -4.10 1.44
C MET A 60 -12.43 -4.17 2.67
N ILE A 61 -11.68 -3.11 2.99
CA ILE A 61 -10.68 -3.09 4.05
C ILE A 61 -11.29 -2.80 5.42
N VAL A 62 -12.12 -1.77 5.54
CA VAL A 62 -12.63 -1.24 6.80
C VAL A 62 -13.29 -2.30 7.71
N PRO A 63 -14.11 -3.25 7.23
CA PRO A 63 -14.73 -4.27 8.07
C PRO A 63 -13.74 -5.19 8.80
N ASN A 64 -12.49 -5.24 8.33
CA ASN A 64 -11.45 -6.14 8.84
C ASN A 64 -10.41 -5.40 9.71
N LEU A 65 -10.54 -4.09 9.87
CA LEU A 65 -9.60 -3.30 10.66
C LEU A 65 -9.94 -3.30 12.15
N GLY A 66 -8.89 -3.27 12.97
CA GLY A 66 -8.98 -2.99 14.40
C GLY A 66 -9.39 -1.54 14.69
N LYS A 67 -9.29 -1.15 15.96
CA LYS A 67 -9.69 0.20 16.41
C LYS A 67 -8.52 1.04 16.92
N ASP A 68 -7.33 0.47 17.02
CA ASP A 68 -6.14 1.12 17.60
C ASP A 68 -4.91 0.74 16.76
N PHE A 69 -4.54 1.60 15.85
CA PHE A 69 -3.37 1.42 14.97
C PHE A 69 -2.99 2.74 14.30
N ALA A 70 -1.87 2.77 13.60
CA ALA A 70 -1.50 3.87 12.73
C ALA A 70 -1.64 3.45 11.26
N ILE A 71 -1.93 4.42 10.36
CA ILE A 71 -1.95 4.18 8.91
C ILE A 71 -0.77 4.89 8.29
N ALA A 72 0.14 4.13 7.67
CA ALA A 72 1.24 4.64 6.86
C ALA A 72 1.03 4.30 5.38
N VAL A 73 1.60 5.11 4.49
CA VAL A 73 1.49 4.92 3.04
C VAL A 73 2.87 4.86 2.42
N VAL A 74 3.12 3.88 1.55
CA VAL A 74 4.34 3.84 0.75
C VAL A 74 4.30 4.99 -0.26
N PRO A 75 5.29 5.90 -0.24
CA PRO A 75 5.28 7.04 -1.14
C PRO A 75 5.54 6.64 -2.59
N SER A 76 5.07 7.46 -3.52
CA SER A 76 5.31 7.29 -4.96
C SER A 76 6.79 7.13 -5.29
N SER A 77 7.09 6.53 -6.46
CA SER A 77 8.46 6.46 -7.01
C SER A 77 9.04 7.83 -7.39
N LYS A 78 8.21 8.87 -7.44
CA LYS A 78 8.58 10.25 -7.73
C LYS A 78 8.40 11.14 -6.52
N VAL A 79 9.43 11.93 -6.20
CA VAL A 79 9.44 12.87 -5.06
C VAL A 79 8.28 13.86 -5.12
N GLU A 80 7.98 14.39 -6.30
CA GLU A 80 6.88 15.35 -6.52
C GLU A 80 5.49 14.80 -6.16
N ASN A 81 5.35 13.46 -6.11
CA ASN A 81 4.11 12.76 -5.83
C ASN A 81 4.11 12.04 -4.46
N ASN A 82 5.01 12.42 -3.54
CA ASN A 82 5.17 11.75 -2.24
C ASN A 82 3.85 11.50 -1.51
N TYR A 83 2.97 12.50 -1.49
CA TYR A 83 1.72 12.47 -0.73
C TYR A 83 0.46 12.55 -1.62
N ASN A 84 0.62 12.28 -2.91
CA ASN A 84 -0.45 12.42 -3.90
C ASN A 84 -0.70 11.10 -4.66
N SER A 85 -0.95 10.01 -3.93
CA SER A 85 -1.30 8.70 -4.51
C SER A 85 -2.73 8.30 -4.14
N ALA A 86 -3.27 7.30 -4.85
CA ALA A 86 -4.55 6.68 -4.51
C ALA A 86 -4.54 6.09 -3.10
N SER A 87 -3.39 5.54 -2.66
CA SER A 87 -3.23 4.99 -1.31
C SER A 87 -3.32 6.07 -0.23
N HIS A 88 -2.91 7.33 -0.50
CA HIS A 88 -3.14 8.45 0.42
C HIS A 88 -4.61 8.84 0.51
N GLN A 89 -5.34 8.85 -0.61
CA GLN A 89 -6.78 9.10 -0.62
C GLN A 89 -7.52 7.97 0.11
N LEU A 90 -7.10 6.71 -0.08
CA LEU A 90 -7.63 5.57 0.65
C LEU A 90 -7.39 5.70 2.16
N ALA A 91 -6.19 6.08 2.59
CA ALA A 91 -5.89 6.34 4.00
C ALA A 91 -6.82 7.39 4.60
N SER A 92 -7.00 8.54 3.91
CA SER A 92 -7.92 9.60 4.34
C SER A 92 -9.37 9.08 4.46
N MET A 93 -9.84 8.30 3.48
CA MET A 93 -11.19 7.74 3.49
C MET A 93 -11.39 6.73 4.63
N ILE A 94 -10.39 5.90 4.94
CA ILE A 94 -10.43 4.99 6.10
C ILE A 94 -10.57 5.79 7.41
N LEU A 95 -9.77 6.83 7.58
CA LEU A 95 -9.82 7.70 8.76
C LEU A 95 -11.19 8.37 8.93
N GLU A 96 -11.79 8.85 7.83
CA GLU A 96 -13.13 9.45 7.83
C GLU A 96 -14.22 8.43 8.19
N LYS A 97 -14.12 7.18 7.73
CA LYS A 97 -15.10 6.12 8.02
C LYS A 97 -15.02 5.58 9.45
N LEU A 98 -13.88 5.76 10.12
CA LEU A 98 -13.62 5.24 11.46
C LEU A 98 -13.39 6.35 12.51
N PRO A 99 -14.24 7.39 12.61
CA PRO A 99 -13.97 8.57 13.44
C PRO A 99 -13.96 8.30 14.93
N LYS A 100 -14.52 7.16 15.39
CA LYS A 100 -14.54 6.75 16.82
C LYS A 100 -13.41 5.81 17.20
N SER A 101 -12.50 5.53 16.27
CA SER A 101 -11.35 4.64 16.49
C SER A 101 -10.13 5.46 16.90
N ASN A 102 -9.21 4.85 17.65
CA ASN A 102 -7.93 5.47 18.03
C ASN A 102 -6.89 5.24 16.91
N ILE A 103 -7.23 5.70 15.69
CA ILE A 103 -6.36 5.53 14.53
C ILE A 103 -5.53 6.79 14.36
N THR A 104 -4.21 6.62 14.28
CA THR A 104 -3.28 7.71 14.03
C THR A 104 -3.03 7.86 12.54
N ASP A 105 -3.19 9.07 12.03
CA ASP A 105 -2.74 9.41 10.67
C ASP A 105 -1.22 9.53 10.62
N ALA A 106 -0.57 8.49 10.11
CA ALA A 106 0.85 8.44 9.79
C ALA A 106 1.07 8.32 8.27
N SER A 107 0.06 8.65 7.45
CA SER A 107 0.12 8.49 5.99
C SER A 107 1.27 9.26 5.33
N ARG A 108 1.78 10.29 6.01
CA ARG A 108 2.89 11.13 5.56
C ARG A 108 4.20 10.88 6.30
N CYS A 109 4.28 9.84 7.13
CA CYS A 109 5.51 9.56 7.89
C CYS A 109 6.63 8.98 7.02
N LEU A 110 6.29 8.26 5.94
CA LEU A 110 7.27 7.80 4.96
C LEU A 110 7.46 8.87 3.88
N TYR A 111 8.70 9.29 3.68
CA TYR A 111 9.09 10.32 2.73
C TYR A 111 10.15 9.82 1.77
N ARG A 112 9.95 10.05 0.47
CA ARG A 112 10.95 9.78 -0.56
C ARG A 112 11.70 11.06 -0.88
N HIS A 113 12.99 11.08 -0.61
CA HIS A 113 13.84 12.26 -0.85
C HIS A 113 14.54 12.24 -2.21
N THR A 114 14.54 11.09 -2.92
CA THR A 114 15.16 10.94 -4.25
C THR A 114 14.29 10.06 -5.14
N ASP A 115 14.11 10.47 -6.39
CA ASP A 115 13.37 9.70 -7.38
C ASP A 115 13.93 8.28 -7.56
N MET A 116 13.03 7.31 -7.67
CA MET A 116 13.43 5.96 -8.02
C MET A 116 13.86 5.90 -9.49
N PRO A 117 14.94 5.19 -9.82
CA PRO A 117 15.33 4.94 -11.22
C PRO A 117 14.19 4.27 -11.99
N ALA A 118 14.02 4.62 -13.28
CA ALA A 118 13.02 3.98 -14.14
C ALA A 118 13.32 2.48 -14.26
N GLN A 119 12.33 1.64 -13.98
CA GLN A 119 12.48 0.17 -13.93
C GLN A 119 12.86 -0.47 -15.27
N HIS A 120 12.67 0.23 -16.38
CA HIS A 120 12.98 -0.28 -17.73
C HIS A 120 14.48 -0.45 -18.01
N GLN A 121 15.35 0.07 -17.15
CA GLN A 121 16.81 0.01 -17.34
C GLN A 121 17.49 -1.08 -16.50
N GLN A 122 16.80 -1.72 -15.59
CA GLN A 122 17.36 -2.79 -14.76
C GLN A 122 16.42 -4.01 -14.75
N SER A 123 16.96 -5.19 -14.80
CA SER A 123 16.37 -6.53 -14.89
C SER A 123 15.15 -6.84 -13.99
N GLY A 124 14.16 -5.97 -13.93
CA GLY A 124 12.82 -6.23 -13.38
C GLY A 124 12.69 -6.41 -11.85
N LYS A 125 13.78 -6.45 -11.08
CA LYS A 125 13.74 -6.56 -9.61
C LYS A 125 14.15 -5.24 -9.00
N ARG A 126 13.28 -4.63 -8.18
CA ARG A 126 13.65 -3.48 -7.34
C ARG A 126 14.66 -3.95 -6.31
N ASP A 127 15.87 -3.38 -6.34
CA ASP A 127 16.88 -3.62 -5.32
C ASP A 127 16.41 -2.98 -3.99
N PRO A 128 16.24 -3.77 -2.91
CA PRO A 128 15.86 -3.24 -1.61
C PRO A 128 16.83 -2.19 -1.07
N SER A 129 18.12 -2.24 -1.45
CA SER A 129 19.12 -1.27 -1.03
C SER A 129 18.84 0.13 -1.58
N ILE A 130 18.36 0.24 -2.82
CA ILE A 130 17.95 1.51 -3.43
C ILE A 130 16.71 2.06 -2.73
N LEU A 131 15.76 1.19 -2.37
CA LEU A 131 14.58 1.61 -1.62
C LEU A 131 14.96 2.19 -0.26
N LEU A 132 15.84 1.53 0.48
CA LEU A 132 16.35 2.01 1.77
C LEU A 132 17.09 3.34 1.66
N GLN A 133 17.85 3.54 0.56
CA GLN A 133 18.59 4.77 0.32
C GLN A 133 17.73 5.96 -0.12
N THR A 134 16.47 5.72 -0.49
CA THR A 134 15.59 6.76 -1.03
C THR A 134 14.41 7.10 -0.14
N LEU A 135 14.20 6.32 0.93
CA LEU A 135 13.10 6.49 1.89
C LEU A 135 13.63 6.85 3.27
N GLU A 136 12.91 7.70 3.96
CA GLU A 136 13.15 8.03 5.36
C GLU A 136 11.83 8.15 6.12
N VAL A 137 11.90 8.10 7.46
CA VAL A 137 10.74 8.26 8.34
C VAL A 137 10.76 9.65 8.95
N HIS A 138 9.70 10.41 8.73
CA HIS A 138 9.41 11.68 9.40
C HIS A 138 8.36 11.48 10.48
N ASN A 139 8.39 12.31 11.53
CA ASN A 139 7.43 12.27 12.64
C ASN A 139 7.25 10.84 13.22
N PRO A 140 8.33 10.18 13.68
CA PRO A 140 8.29 8.81 14.16
C PRO A 140 7.37 8.62 15.37
N GLU A 141 7.02 9.70 16.09
CA GLU A 141 6.05 9.70 17.18
C GLU A 141 4.65 9.22 16.74
N ASN A 142 4.29 9.36 15.47
CA ASN A 142 3.01 8.92 14.94
C ASN A 142 2.90 7.38 14.84
N VAL A 143 4.02 6.67 14.81
CA VAL A 143 4.06 5.21 14.67
C VAL A 143 4.63 4.51 15.90
N ARG A 144 5.32 5.23 16.78
CA ARG A 144 6.03 4.62 17.93
C ARG A 144 5.08 3.90 18.85
N GLY A 145 5.36 2.61 19.11
CA GLY A 145 4.59 1.75 19.99
C GLY A 145 3.20 1.39 19.47
N LYS A 146 2.96 1.50 18.17
CA LYS A 146 1.69 1.18 17.52
C LYS A 146 1.82 0.07 16.52
N ASP A 147 0.76 -0.71 16.35
CA ASP A 147 0.55 -1.50 15.16
C ASP A 147 0.38 -0.57 13.96
N VAL A 148 0.99 -0.89 12.82
CA VAL A 148 0.95 -0.01 11.64
C VAL A 148 0.39 -0.76 10.45
N LEU A 149 -0.73 -0.26 9.90
CA LEU A 149 -1.22 -0.66 8.58
C LEU A 149 -0.46 0.11 7.51
N VAL A 150 0.31 -0.60 6.69
CA VAL A 150 1.04 -0.01 5.56
C VAL A 150 0.27 -0.22 4.26
N LEU A 151 -0.06 0.86 3.56
CA LEU A 151 -0.78 0.82 2.29
C LEU A 151 0.17 1.07 1.11
N ASP A 152 0.02 0.29 0.04
CA ASP A 152 0.68 0.48 -1.26
C ASP A 152 -0.35 0.25 -2.38
N ASP A 153 -0.12 0.81 -3.58
CA ASP A 153 -1.06 0.69 -4.72
C ASP A 153 -0.86 -0.63 -5.48
N LEU A 154 0.35 -1.12 -5.55
CA LEU A 154 0.71 -2.34 -6.26
C LEU A 154 1.97 -2.99 -5.67
N THR A 155 1.86 -4.26 -5.37
CA THR A 155 3.04 -5.05 -4.99
C THR A 155 3.28 -6.16 -5.99
N THR A 156 4.55 -6.40 -6.34
CA THR A 156 4.99 -7.52 -7.18
C THR A 156 5.88 -8.48 -6.40
N SER A 157 6.94 -7.98 -5.81
CA SER A 157 7.90 -8.73 -4.98
C SER A 157 7.75 -8.43 -3.48
N GLY A 158 6.86 -7.52 -3.10
CA GLY A 158 6.73 -7.05 -1.72
C GLY A 158 7.86 -6.13 -1.24
N ASN A 159 8.88 -5.87 -2.05
CA ASN A 159 10.08 -5.13 -1.60
C ASN A 159 9.75 -3.73 -1.07
N SER A 160 8.82 -2.99 -1.69
CA SER A 160 8.43 -1.65 -1.24
C SER A 160 7.79 -1.69 0.15
N ILE A 161 6.81 -2.58 0.34
CA ILE A 161 6.12 -2.77 1.63
C ILE A 161 7.09 -3.29 2.70
N ASN A 162 7.94 -4.28 2.39
CA ASN A 162 8.92 -4.81 3.33
C ASN A 162 9.94 -3.75 3.76
N THR A 163 10.41 -2.92 2.82
CA THR A 163 11.31 -1.80 3.14
C THR A 163 10.63 -0.77 4.02
N ALA A 164 9.38 -0.40 3.70
CA ALA A 164 8.59 0.51 4.51
C ALA A 164 8.38 -0.05 5.93
N SER A 165 7.96 -1.31 6.06
CA SER A 165 7.80 -2.00 7.35
C SER A 165 9.11 -2.00 8.16
N TYR A 166 10.23 -2.30 7.50
CA TYR A 166 11.53 -2.27 8.17
C TYR A 166 11.86 -0.89 8.74
N LEU A 167 11.68 0.18 7.94
CA LEU A 167 11.95 1.55 8.38
C LEU A 167 11.02 1.98 9.52
N LEU A 168 9.74 1.63 9.46
CA LEU A 168 8.76 1.92 10.51
C LEU A 168 9.09 1.19 11.81
N LYS A 169 9.52 -0.08 11.75
CA LYS A 169 10.00 -0.83 12.92
C LYS A 169 11.27 -0.20 13.52
N GLN A 170 12.19 0.30 12.70
CA GLN A 170 13.36 1.05 13.20
C GLN A 170 12.96 2.38 13.87
N ALA A 171 11.84 2.97 13.47
CA ALA A 171 11.27 4.18 14.08
C ALA A 171 10.46 3.88 15.37
N GLY A 172 10.27 2.60 15.70
CA GLY A 172 9.65 2.15 16.96
C GLY A 172 8.20 1.69 16.83
N ALA A 173 7.73 1.38 15.61
CA ALA A 173 6.43 0.72 15.37
C ALA A 173 6.44 -0.71 15.91
#